data_05cf6b320d72d64bbaa7fdfd39d35726
#
_entry.id   05cf6b320d72d64bbaa7fdfd39d35726
#
_cell.length_a   1.000
_cell.length_b   1.000
_cell.length_c   1.000
_cell.angle_alpha   90.00
_cell.angle_beta   90.00
_cell.angle_gamma   90.00
#
_symmetry.space_group_name_H-M   'P 1'
#
loop_
_entity.id
_entity.type
_entity.pdbx_description
1 polymer ?
#
loop_
_entity_poly.entity_id
_entity_poly.type
_entity_poly.pdbx_seq_one_letter_code
_entity_poly.pdbx_strand_id
1 'polypeptide(L)'
;MQLPSILQGESLTRLMQGAAVGAVATMVVGFYWGGWSLHSTADKLAKERSELAVVAALAPVCAEKFTALPDSAAKKVALSKADSWKRRDEFPKEFVTLPGESYPSSALVEACYTLLFPAKSAGLK
;
A
#
# COMPACT_ATOMS: atom_id res chain seq x y z
N MET A 1 36.87 -38.60 20.03
CA MET A 1 36.50 -37.31 20.61
C MET A 1 35.54 -37.50 21.75
N GLN A 2 35.89 -36.95 22.89
CA GLN A 2 34.98 -36.96 24.03
C GLN A 2 34.02 -35.77 23.90
N LEU A 3 32.74 -36.07 23.95
CA LEU A 3 31.72 -35.05 23.95
C LEU A 3 31.74 -34.29 25.31
N PRO A 4 31.51 -32.97 25.29
CA PRO A 4 31.39 -32.20 26.53
C PRO A 4 30.33 -32.81 27.44
N SER A 5 30.52 -32.71 28.75
CA SER A 5 29.59 -33.27 29.75
C SER A 5 28.16 -32.78 29.60
N ILE A 6 27.98 -31.56 29.02
CA ILE A 6 26.66 -30.99 28.73
C ILE A 6 25.92 -31.75 27.64
N LEU A 7 26.64 -32.52 26.82
CA LEU A 7 26.04 -33.30 25.72
C LEU A 7 25.91 -34.81 26.08
N GLN A 8 26.16 -35.19 27.31
CA GLN A 8 26.10 -36.58 27.76
C GLN A 8 24.97 -36.85 28.75
N GLY A 9 24.22 -37.93 28.51
CA GLY A 9 23.25 -38.49 29.46
C GLY A 9 22.12 -37.55 29.83
N GLU A 10 21.88 -37.41 31.13
CA GLU A 10 20.78 -36.61 31.70
C GLU A 10 20.86 -35.12 31.34
N SER A 11 22.10 -34.61 31.22
CA SER A 11 22.32 -33.21 30.82
C SER A 11 21.80 -32.94 29.41
N LEU A 12 22.02 -33.88 28.49
CA LEU A 12 21.51 -33.81 27.13
C LEU A 12 19.97 -33.82 27.12
N THR A 13 19.36 -34.68 27.91
CA THR A 13 17.89 -34.77 28.03
C THR A 13 17.30 -33.46 28.54
N ARG A 14 17.90 -32.91 29.60
CA ARG A 14 17.46 -31.60 30.15
C ARG A 14 17.66 -30.46 29.18
N LEU A 15 18.77 -30.46 28.44
CA LEU A 15 19.05 -29.48 27.41
C LEU A 15 18.00 -29.55 26.28
N MET A 16 17.69 -30.77 25.84
CA MET A 16 16.66 -30.99 24.79
C MET A 16 15.27 -30.56 25.27
N GLN A 17 14.93 -30.87 26.51
CA GLN A 17 13.66 -30.41 27.09
C GLN A 17 13.59 -28.88 27.16
N GLY A 18 14.66 -28.25 27.63
CA GLY A 18 14.75 -26.78 27.67
C GLY A 18 14.64 -26.15 26.31
N ALA A 19 15.33 -26.72 25.31
CA ALA A 19 15.27 -26.27 23.94
C ALA A 19 13.85 -26.39 23.35
N ALA A 20 13.18 -27.51 23.62
CA ALA A 20 11.81 -27.76 23.17
C ALA A 20 10.83 -26.76 23.77
N VAL A 21 10.91 -26.57 25.10
CA VAL A 21 10.06 -25.60 25.82
C VAL A 21 10.33 -24.17 25.33
N GLY A 22 11.60 -23.82 25.18
CA GLY A 22 12.02 -22.51 24.66
C GLY A 22 11.52 -22.25 23.24
N ALA A 23 11.62 -23.26 22.38
CA ALA A 23 11.12 -23.16 20.99
C ALA A 23 9.59 -22.95 20.97
N VAL A 24 8.84 -23.72 21.75
CA VAL A 24 7.38 -23.57 21.85
C VAL A 24 7.02 -22.19 22.41
N ALA A 25 7.69 -21.77 23.50
CA ALA A 25 7.46 -20.44 24.07
C ALA A 25 7.73 -19.32 23.07
N THR A 26 8.82 -19.42 22.32
CA THR A 26 9.18 -18.45 21.28
C THR A 26 8.15 -18.41 20.16
N MET A 27 7.66 -19.58 19.74
CA MET A 27 6.60 -19.66 18.72
C MET A 27 5.31 -19.01 19.21
N VAL A 28 4.89 -19.32 20.44
CA VAL A 28 3.67 -18.75 21.01
C VAL A 28 3.77 -17.22 21.11
N VAL A 29 4.88 -16.73 21.67
CA VAL A 29 5.12 -15.27 21.78
C VAL A 29 5.22 -14.63 20.41
N GLY A 30 5.96 -15.24 19.49
CA GLY A 30 6.15 -14.75 18.14
C GLY A 30 4.84 -14.69 17.36
N PHE A 31 4.02 -15.74 17.41
CA PHE A 31 2.72 -15.75 16.73
C PHE A 31 1.69 -14.85 17.40
N TYR A 32 1.69 -14.80 18.71
CA TYR A 32 0.71 -14.00 19.45
C TYR A 32 1.00 -12.51 19.39
N TRP A 33 2.29 -12.13 19.46
CA TRP A 33 2.69 -10.73 19.51
C TRP A 33 3.30 -10.22 18.19
N GLY A 34 4.13 -11.02 17.53
CA GLY A 34 4.87 -10.63 16.33
C GLY A 34 4.21 -11.05 15.04
N GLY A 35 3.68 -12.27 14.98
CA GLY A 35 3.04 -12.82 13.77
C GLY A 35 1.82 -12.04 13.33
N TRP A 36 1.03 -11.58 14.27
CA TRP A 36 -0.13 -10.75 14.01
C TRP A 36 0.28 -9.41 13.34
N SER A 37 1.30 -8.76 13.90
CA SER A 37 1.81 -7.49 13.35
C SER A 37 2.42 -7.65 11.97
N LEU A 38 3.17 -8.70 11.73
CA LEU A 38 3.79 -9.00 10.44
C LEU A 38 2.73 -9.29 9.37
N HIS A 39 1.69 -10.04 9.73
CA HIS A 39 0.61 -10.36 8.81
C HIS A 39 -0.16 -9.10 8.40
N SER A 40 -0.52 -8.25 9.34
CA SER A 40 -1.21 -7.00 9.04
C SER A 40 -0.35 -6.04 8.20
N THR A 41 0.96 -6.00 8.44
CA THR A 41 1.90 -5.19 7.65
C THR A 41 2.01 -5.73 6.22
N ALA A 42 2.12 -7.06 6.06
CA ALA A 42 2.16 -7.70 4.75
C ALA A 42 0.87 -7.44 3.96
N ASP A 43 -0.29 -7.55 4.60
CA ASP A 43 -1.58 -7.26 3.99
C ASP A 43 -1.68 -5.78 3.55
N LYS A 44 -1.24 -4.85 4.38
CA LYS A 44 -1.21 -3.43 4.04
C LYS A 44 -0.31 -3.15 2.84
N LEU A 45 0.90 -3.71 2.82
CA LEU A 45 1.83 -3.56 1.71
C LEU A 45 1.27 -4.14 0.41
N ALA A 46 0.65 -5.32 0.48
CA ALA A 46 0.03 -5.95 -0.68
C ALA A 46 -1.13 -5.09 -1.21
N LYS A 47 -1.96 -4.57 -0.32
CA LYS A 47 -3.07 -3.70 -0.67
C LYS A 47 -2.58 -2.40 -1.31
N GLU A 48 -1.60 -1.74 -0.70
CA GLU A 48 -1.01 -0.50 -1.23
C GLU A 48 -0.41 -0.72 -2.61
N ARG A 49 0.32 -1.81 -2.82
CA ARG A 49 0.91 -2.14 -4.13
C ARG A 49 -0.16 -2.40 -5.18
N SER A 50 -1.22 -3.12 -4.82
CA SER A 50 -2.31 -3.39 -5.75
C SER A 50 -3.08 -2.11 -6.08
N GLU A 51 -3.33 -1.24 -5.11
CA GLU A 51 -3.97 0.06 -5.34
C GLU A 51 -3.12 0.94 -6.25
N LEU A 52 -1.81 1.01 -6.00
CA LEU A 52 -0.89 1.77 -6.84
C LEU A 52 -0.85 1.25 -8.28
N ALA A 53 -0.87 -0.06 -8.46
CA ALA A 53 -0.91 -0.68 -9.79
C ALA A 53 -2.21 -0.32 -10.52
N VAL A 54 -3.35 -0.39 -9.83
CA VAL A 54 -4.66 -0.02 -10.40
C VAL A 54 -4.69 1.47 -10.74
N VAL A 55 -4.20 2.32 -9.85
CA VAL A 55 -4.11 3.77 -10.08
C VAL A 55 -3.22 4.06 -11.29
N ALA A 56 -2.05 3.41 -11.38
CA ALA A 56 -1.14 3.57 -12.51
C ALA A 56 -1.78 3.15 -13.84
N ALA A 57 -2.62 2.12 -13.83
CA ALA A 57 -3.33 1.63 -15.01
C ALA A 57 -4.50 2.55 -15.40
N LEU A 58 -5.21 3.11 -14.41
CA LEU A 58 -6.41 3.92 -14.64
C LEU A 58 -6.12 5.41 -14.84
N ALA A 59 -4.98 5.91 -14.36
CA ALA A 59 -4.64 7.32 -14.50
C ALA A 59 -4.59 7.81 -15.95
N PRO A 60 -3.95 7.10 -16.90
CA PRO A 60 -3.98 7.48 -18.31
C PRO A 60 -5.40 7.50 -18.89
N VAL A 61 -6.24 6.53 -18.48
CA VAL A 61 -7.64 6.45 -18.91
C VAL A 61 -8.42 7.66 -18.40
N CYS A 62 -8.21 8.04 -17.14
CA CYS A 62 -8.80 9.24 -16.53
C CYS A 62 -8.42 10.49 -17.31
N ALA A 63 -7.13 10.68 -17.59
CA ALA A 63 -6.62 11.83 -18.32
C ALA A 63 -7.20 11.89 -19.74
N GLU A 64 -7.26 10.76 -20.42
CA GLU A 64 -7.83 10.65 -21.76
C GLU A 64 -9.32 11.00 -21.79
N LYS A 65 -10.10 10.43 -20.87
CA LYS A 65 -11.53 10.72 -20.74
C LYS A 65 -11.77 12.19 -20.41
N PHE A 66 -10.96 12.76 -19.54
CA PHE A 66 -11.06 14.16 -19.15
C PHE A 66 -10.82 15.07 -20.36
N THR A 67 -9.79 14.82 -21.15
CA THR A 67 -9.46 15.61 -22.34
C THR A 67 -10.49 15.45 -23.45
N ALA A 68 -11.22 14.34 -23.47
CA ALA A 68 -12.28 14.07 -24.43
C ALA A 68 -13.60 14.79 -24.10
N LEU A 69 -13.73 15.40 -22.92
CA LEU A 69 -14.93 16.15 -22.56
C LEU A 69 -15.08 17.40 -23.42
N PRO A 70 -16.33 17.78 -23.80
CA PRO A 70 -16.57 18.97 -24.63
C PRO A 70 -16.06 20.27 -24.01
N ASP A 71 -16.11 20.37 -22.68
CA ASP A 71 -15.68 21.51 -21.87
C ASP A 71 -14.34 21.29 -21.17
N SER A 72 -13.50 20.40 -21.68
CA SER A 72 -12.22 20.01 -21.07
C SER A 72 -11.31 21.20 -20.81
N ALA A 73 -11.25 22.17 -21.73
CA ALA A 73 -10.41 23.37 -21.56
C ALA A 73 -10.84 24.19 -20.34
N ALA A 74 -12.14 24.44 -20.17
CA ALA A 74 -12.69 25.18 -19.04
C ALA A 74 -12.47 24.40 -17.72
N LYS A 75 -12.70 23.10 -17.76
CA LYS A 75 -12.47 22.23 -16.59
C LYS A 75 -11.01 22.16 -16.21
N LYS A 76 -10.09 22.13 -17.16
CA LYS A 76 -8.64 22.20 -16.90
C LYS A 76 -8.26 23.50 -16.19
N VAL A 77 -8.80 24.62 -16.63
CA VAL A 77 -8.55 25.92 -15.99
C VAL A 77 -9.06 25.91 -14.54
N ALA A 78 -10.28 25.43 -14.31
CA ALA A 78 -10.85 25.30 -12.97
C ALA A 78 -9.99 24.38 -12.10
N LEU A 79 -9.56 23.25 -12.64
CA LEU A 79 -8.73 22.28 -11.94
C LEU A 79 -7.35 22.86 -11.59
N SER A 80 -6.74 23.63 -12.49
CA SER A 80 -5.44 24.26 -12.24
C SER A 80 -5.49 25.29 -11.11
N LYS A 81 -6.63 25.92 -10.89
CA LYS A 81 -6.86 26.90 -9.83
C LYS A 81 -7.34 26.27 -8.53
N ALA A 82 -7.82 25.02 -8.58
CA ALA A 82 -8.34 24.33 -7.40
C ALA A 82 -7.21 23.92 -6.45
N ASP A 83 -7.48 24.07 -5.16
CA ASP A 83 -6.60 23.54 -4.12
C ASP A 83 -6.59 22.00 -4.14
N SER A 84 -5.54 21.40 -3.62
CA SER A 84 -5.38 19.94 -3.62
C SER A 84 -6.59 19.19 -3.07
N TRP A 85 -7.22 19.73 -2.05
CA TRP A 85 -8.40 19.11 -1.42
C TRP A 85 -9.69 19.31 -2.23
N LYS A 86 -9.74 20.31 -3.12
CA LYS A 86 -10.88 20.57 -4.02
C LYS A 86 -10.76 19.83 -5.34
N ARG A 87 -9.57 19.37 -5.71
CA ARG A 87 -9.34 18.68 -7.01
C ARG A 87 -10.27 17.50 -7.20
N ARG A 88 -10.54 16.76 -6.13
CA ARG A 88 -11.44 15.61 -6.17
C ARG A 88 -12.84 15.99 -6.66
N ASP A 89 -13.32 17.15 -6.26
CA ASP A 89 -14.66 17.62 -6.62
C ASP A 89 -14.73 18.14 -8.06
N GLU A 90 -13.59 18.56 -8.62
CA GLU A 90 -13.49 19.03 -9.99
C GLU A 90 -13.49 17.89 -11.02
N PHE A 91 -13.12 16.68 -10.61
CA PHE A 91 -13.20 15.53 -11.51
C PHE A 91 -14.58 14.90 -11.45
N PRO A 92 -15.11 14.42 -12.62
CA PRO A 92 -16.28 13.56 -12.60
C PRO A 92 -16.00 12.34 -11.72
N LYS A 93 -16.87 12.05 -10.77
CA LYS A 93 -16.69 10.96 -9.79
C LYS A 93 -16.42 9.63 -10.48
N GLU A 94 -17.09 9.35 -11.58
CA GLU A 94 -16.97 8.12 -12.35
C GLU A 94 -15.55 7.91 -12.93
N PHE A 95 -14.78 8.97 -13.14
CA PHE A 95 -13.42 8.89 -13.69
C PHE A 95 -12.37 8.57 -12.63
N VAL A 96 -12.66 8.90 -11.38
CA VAL A 96 -11.70 8.81 -10.27
C VAL A 96 -12.14 7.84 -9.16
N THR A 97 -13.20 7.09 -9.39
CA THR A 97 -13.65 6.05 -8.47
C THR A 97 -13.08 4.72 -8.93
N LEU A 98 -12.39 4.03 -8.02
CA LEU A 98 -11.82 2.71 -8.31
C LEU A 98 -12.93 1.65 -8.38
N PRO A 99 -12.76 0.60 -9.20
CA PRO A 99 -13.71 -0.49 -9.23
C PRO A 99 -13.89 -1.11 -7.85
N GLY A 100 -15.13 -1.28 -7.43
CA GLY A 100 -15.45 -1.81 -6.11
C GLY A 100 -15.50 -0.79 -4.98
N GLU A 101 -15.15 0.46 -5.25
CA GLU A 101 -15.24 1.54 -4.26
C GLU A 101 -16.43 2.45 -4.54
N SER A 102 -16.96 3.03 -3.47
CA SER A 102 -18.11 3.96 -3.56
C SER A 102 -17.69 5.42 -3.59
N TYR A 103 -16.41 5.71 -3.30
CA TYR A 103 -15.90 7.07 -3.17
C TYR A 103 -14.73 7.31 -4.13
N PRO A 104 -14.54 8.56 -4.58
CA PRO A 104 -13.38 8.90 -5.39
C PRO A 104 -12.07 8.61 -4.67
N SER A 105 -11.10 8.05 -5.40
CA SER A 105 -9.77 7.76 -4.89
C SER A 105 -8.89 9.01 -4.98
N SER A 106 -8.36 9.45 -3.85
CA SER A 106 -7.43 10.58 -3.80
C SER A 106 -6.16 10.29 -4.61
N ALA A 107 -5.67 9.05 -4.55
CA ALA A 107 -4.49 8.63 -5.30
C ALA A 107 -4.71 8.72 -6.81
N LEU A 108 -5.88 8.28 -7.29
CA LEU A 108 -6.23 8.36 -8.70
C LEU A 108 -6.42 9.82 -9.15
N VAL A 109 -7.04 10.66 -8.33
CA VAL A 109 -7.19 12.10 -8.59
C VAL A 109 -5.83 12.75 -8.80
N GLU A 110 -4.89 12.51 -7.89
CA GLU A 110 -3.54 13.08 -7.98
C GLU A 110 -2.77 12.53 -9.18
N ALA A 111 -2.87 11.24 -9.45
CA ALA A 111 -2.20 10.62 -10.60
C ALA A 111 -2.77 11.17 -11.93
N CYS A 112 -4.08 11.31 -12.04
CA CYS A 112 -4.75 11.88 -13.20
C CYS A 112 -4.36 13.35 -13.37
N TYR A 113 -4.35 14.12 -12.30
CA TYR A 113 -3.92 15.53 -12.30
C TYR A 113 -2.47 15.67 -12.78
N THR A 114 -1.58 14.83 -12.31
CA THR A 114 -0.16 14.83 -12.71
C THR A 114 0.00 14.60 -14.21
N LEU A 115 -0.81 13.73 -14.80
CA LEU A 115 -0.79 13.47 -16.24
C LEU A 115 -1.39 14.63 -17.05
N LEU A 116 -2.39 15.31 -16.51
CA LEU A 116 -3.00 16.47 -17.15
C LEU A 116 -2.09 17.71 -17.10
N PHE A 117 -1.28 17.84 -16.05
CA PHE A 117 -0.38 18.97 -15.83
C PHE A 117 1.06 18.53 -15.56
N PRO A 118 1.73 17.89 -16.52
CA PRO A 118 3.07 17.35 -16.30
C PRO A 118 4.11 18.44 -16.00
N ALA A 119 3.99 19.61 -16.60
CA ALA A 119 4.89 20.74 -16.35
C ALA A 119 4.77 21.26 -14.92
N LYS A 120 3.55 21.26 -14.36
CA LYS A 120 3.28 21.74 -13.00
C LYS A 120 3.78 20.75 -11.96
N SER A 121 3.63 19.46 -12.21
CA SER A 121 4.14 18.42 -11.32
C SER A 121 5.68 18.38 -11.31
N ALA A 122 6.32 18.61 -12.45
CA ALA A 122 7.78 18.68 -12.55
C ALA A 122 8.35 19.88 -11.78
N GLY A 123 7.59 20.98 -11.68
CA GLY A 123 8.00 22.18 -10.93
C GLY A 123 7.87 22.08 -9.42
N LEU A 124 7.27 21.01 -8.92
CA LEU A 124 7.00 20.80 -7.49
C LEU A 124 8.09 20.00 -6.76
N LYS A 125 9.23 19.78 -7.39
CA LYS A 125 10.34 19.06 -6.75
C LYS A 125 11.03 19.93 -5.70
#